data_a3860bddcb432c90da781efae208d69f
#
_entry.id   a3860bddcb432c90da781efae208d69f
#
_cell.length_a   1.000
_cell.length_b   1.000
_cell.length_c   1.000
_cell.angle_alpha   90.00
_cell.angle_beta   90.00
_cell.angle_gamma   90.00
#
_symmetry.space_group_name_H-M   'P 1'
#
loop_
_entity.id
_entity.type
_entity.pdbx_description
1 polymer ?
#
loop_
_entity_poly.entity_id
_entity_poly.type
_entity_poly.pdbx_seq_one_letter_code
_entity_poly.pdbx_strand_id
1 'polypeptide(L)'
;IENNIGKKCVFSAKIRQNGDWKDHAQYKSKNGKVTIVQSVNVSLLNDHLNGITNFKLFVPNTRNFTGEVFVTNLLRELGYIAPRSYLVDVILNDQKKIKMLLQENMEKELLEFHNRREGPILEGDERFIWKKVMMEKKNKLLWADNIILSRVTNSQFSMKNNASKMSSLKAVSLL
;
A
#
# COMPACT_ATOMS: atom_id res chain seq x y z
N ILE A 1 -13.52 -5.23 -13.63
CA ILE A 1 -13.82 -5.61 -12.23
C ILE A 1 -15.27 -6.06 -12.14
N GLU A 2 -15.51 -7.16 -11.49
CA GLU A 2 -16.84 -7.73 -11.27
C GLU A 2 -17.08 -7.84 -9.76
N ASN A 3 -18.22 -7.39 -9.27
CA ASN A 3 -18.57 -7.53 -7.86
C ASN A 3 -19.37 -8.83 -7.61
N ASN A 4 -19.64 -9.14 -6.33
CA ASN A 4 -20.38 -10.34 -5.93
C ASN A 4 -21.84 -10.41 -6.45
N ILE A 5 -22.35 -9.32 -7.03
CA ILE A 5 -23.71 -9.23 -7.61
C ILE A 5 -23.66 -9.39 -9.15
N GLY A 6 -22.48 -9.67 -9.71
CA GLY A 6 -22.27 -9.84 -11.15
C GLY A 6 -22.23 -8.53 -11.95
N LYS A 7 -22.22 -7.36 -11.31
CA LYS A 7 -21.99 -6.08 -12.00
C LYS A 7 -20.56 -5.97 -12.46
N LYS A 8 -20.37 -5.68 -13.74
CA LYS A 8 -19.04 -5.47 -14.36
C LYS A 8 -18.81 -3.99 -14.61
N CYS A 9 -17.67 -3.49 -14.16
CA CYS A 9 -17.18 -2.15 -14.43
C CYS A 9 -15.85 -2.24 -15.17
N VAL A 10 -15.65 -1.31 -16.12
CA VAL A 10 -14.40 -1.18 -16.88
C VAL A 10 -13.76 0.14 -16.48
N PHE A 11 -12.48 0.11 -16.15
CA PHE A 11 -11.72 1.28 -15.71
C PHE A 11 -10.46 1.43 -16.55
N SER A 12 -10.09 2.67 -16.84
CA SER A 12 -8.75 3.00 -17.33
C SER A 12 -7.81 3.14 -16.15
N ALA A 13 -6.67 2.44 -16.17
CA ALA A 13 -5.74 2.44 -15.06
C ALA A 13 -4.28 2.44 -15.51
N LYS A 14 -3.41 3.04 -14.69
CA LYS A 14 -1.96 2.85 -14.76
C LYS A 14 -1.58 1.74 -13.79
N ILE A 15 -0.83 0.76 -14.29
CA ILE A 15 -0.34 -0.36 -13.48
C ILE A 15 1.18 -0.32 -13.46
N ARG A 16 1.77 -0.42 -12.28
CA ARG A 16 3.22 -0.50 -12.07
C ARG A 16 3.54 -1.65 -11.13
N GLN A 17 4.71 -2.24 -11.31
CA GLN A 17 5.26 -3.19 -10.35
C GLN A 17 5.35 -2.54 -8.97
N ASN A 18 5.04 -3.28 -7.92
CA ASN A 18 5.19 -2.88 -6.54
C ASN A 18 6.07 -3.86 -5.78
N GLY A 19 6.93 -3.33 -4.90
CA GLY A 19 7.84 -4.10 -4.08
C GLY A 19 9.28 -4.11 -4.62
N ASP A 20 10.22 -3.94 -3.70
CA ASP A 20 11.66 -3.85 -3.98
C ASP A 20 12.37 -5.20 -3.83
N TRP A 21 11.70 -6.18 -3.24
CA TRP A 21 12.24 -7.50 -2.93
C TRP A 21 11.68 -8.60 -3.84
N LYS A 22 12.44 -9.67 -3.98
CA LYS A 22 12.06 -10.83 -4.81
C LYS A 22 10.81 -11.57 -4.33
N ASP A 23 10.45 -11.43 -3.05
CA ASP A 23 9.25 -12.01 -2.46
C ASP A 23 7.94 -11.43 -3.03
N HIS A 24 7.98 -10.22 -3.56
CA HIS A 24 6.87 -9.61 -4.28
C HIS A 24 6.63 -10.20 -5.69
N ALA A 25 7.51 -11.07 -6.17
CA ALA A 25 7.36 -11.77 -7.44
C ALA A 25 7.46 -13.29 -7.19
N GLN A 26 6.35 -14.00 -7.32
CA GLN A 26 6.31 -15.45 -7.16
C GLN A 26 6.29 -16.15 -8.51
N TYR A 27 7.20 -17.10 -8.68
CA TYR A 27 7.27 -17.98 -9.84
C TYR A 27 6.62 -19.31 -9.51
N LYS A 28 5.55 -19.67 -10.22
CA LYS A 28 4.94 -20.99 -10.12
C LYS A 28 5.14 -21.71 -11.45
N SER A 29 5.88 -22.82 -11.43
CA SER A 29 6.01 -23.69 -12.57
C SER A 29 5.13 -24.93 -12.38
N LYS A 30 4.23 -25.18 -13.34
CA LYS A 30 3.42 -26.41 -13.39
C LYS A 30 3.36 -26.87 -14.82
N ASN A 31 3.78 -28.11 -15.09
CA ASN A 31 3.80 -28.71 -16.43
C ASN A 31 4.52 -27.87 -17.49
N GLY A 32 5.69 -27.30 -17.14
CA GLY A 32 6.48 -26.47 -18.06
C GLY A 32 5.93 -25.06 -18.29
N LYS A 33 4.75 -24.72 -17.77
CA LYS A 33 4.18 -23.38 -17.85
C LYS A 33 4.57 -22.57 -16.61
N VAL A 34 5.33 -21.50 -16.83
CA VAL A 34 5.73 -20.57 -15.78
C VAL A 34 4.65 -19.51 -15.64
N THR A 35 4.10 -19.37 -14.43
CA THR A 35 3.19 -18.29 -14.08
C THR A 35 3.92 -17.37 -13.11
N ILE A 36 4.02 -16.10 -13.47
CA ILE A 36 4.60 -15.06 -12.61
C ILE A 36 3.45 -14.32 -11.96
N VAL A 37 3.39 -14.35 -10.64
CA VAL A 37 2.45 -13.56 -9.84
C VAL A 37 3.26 -12.46 -9.15
N GLN A 38 2.91 -11.22 -9.39
CA GLN A 38 3.66 -10.07 -8.92
C GLN A 38 2.74 -9.07 -8.24
N SER A 39 3.23 -8.47 -7.16
CA SER A 39 2.56 -7.33 -6.54
C SER A 39 2.59 -6.12 -7.47
N VAL A 40 1.45 -5.43 -7.61
CA VAL A 40 1.32 -4.28 -8.49
C VAL A 40 0.64 -3.11 -7.77
N ASN A 41 0.99 -1.89 -8.16
CA ASN A 41 0.30 -0.68 -7.80
C ASN A 41 -0.61 -0.27 -8.96
N VAL A 42 -1.87 0.00 -8.65
CA VAL A 42 -2.92 0.37 -9.59
C VAL A 42 -3.40 1.77 -9.29
N SER A 43 -3.40 2.64 -10.31
CA SER A 43 -3.97 3.99 -10.23
C SER A 43 -5.08 4.11 -11.26
N LEU A 44 -6.32 4.26 -10.82
CA LEU A 44 -7.48 4.53 -11.68
C LEU A 44 -7.39 5.97 -12.19
N LEU A 45 -7.67 6.19 -13.48
CA LEU A 45 -7.42 7.49 -14.09
C LEU A 45 -8.58 8.47 -13.91
N ASN A 46 -9.81 8.02 -14.07
CA ASN A 46 -10.99 8.88 -14.13
C ASN A 46 -12.18 8.35 -13.32
N ASP A 47 -11.95 7.40 -12.44
CA ASP A 47 -13.00 6.74 -11.69
C ASP A 47 -12.47 6.17 -10.37
N HIS A 48 -13.33 5.57 -9.57
CA HIS A 48 -12.97 4.99 -8.29
C HIS A 48 -13.67 3.66 -8.03
N LEU A 49 -13.05 2.81 -7.25
CA LEU A 49 -13.62 1.58 -6.72
C LEU A 49 -14.03 1.80 -5.25
N ASN A 50 -15.31 2.06 -5.01
CA ASN A 50 -15.82 2.41 -3.67
C ASN A 50 -15.07 3.58 -3.01
N GLY A 51 -14.78 4.63 -3.76
CA GLY A 51 -14.01 5.77 -3.29
C GLY A 51 -12.49 5.54 -3.21
N ILE A 52 -11.97 4.44 -3.74
CA ILE A 52 -10.53 4.16 -3.83
C ILE A 52 -10.07 4.44 -5.26
N THR A 53 -9.14 5.36 -5.45
CA THR A 53 -8.56 5.68 -6.76
C THR A 53 -7.20 5.01 -6.95
N ASN A 54 -6.45 4.80 -5.85
CA ASN A 54 -5.12 4.21 -5.84
C ASN A 54 -5.05 3.06 -4.85
N PHE A 55 -4.61 1.91 -5.30
CA PHE A 55 -4.47 0.73 -4.45
C PHE A 55 -3.34 -0.18 -4.92
N LYS A 56 -2.91 -1.05 -4.03
CA LYS A 56 -1.94 -2.11 -4.30
C LYS A 56 -2.64 -3.46 -4.33
N LEU A 57 -2.20 -4.31 -5.23
CA LEU A 57 -2.52 -5.73 -5.23
C LEU A 57 -1.26 -6.46 -4.79
N PHE A 58 -1.25 -6.98 -3.58
CA PHE A 58 -0.12 -7.71 -3.03
C PHE A 58 -0.28 -9.21 -3.25
N VAL A 59 0.86 -9.86 -3.45
CA VAL A 59 0.96 -11.30 -3.27
C VAL A 59 0.71 -11.59 -1.78
N PRO A 60 -0.29 -12.41 -1.42
CA PRO A 60 -0.77 -12.51 -0.04
C PRO A 60 0.31 -12.91 0.99
N ASN A 61 1.26 -13.76 0.60
CA ASN A 61 2.35 -14.19 1.48
C ASN A 61 3.21 -13.04 2.00
N THR A 62 3.31 -11.93 1.24
CA THR A 62 4.13 -10.77 1.63
C THR A 62 3.45 -9.92 2.71
N ARG A 63 2.18 -10.22 3.01
CA ARG A 63 1.34 -9.46 3.96
C ARG A 63 0.59 -10.37 4.93
N ASN A 64 1.19 -11.50 5.31
CA ASN A 64 0.61 -12.45 6.25
C ASN A 64 -0.85 -12.86 5.92
N PHE A 65 -1.15 -13.02 4.61
CA PHE A 65 -2.46 -13.44 4.10
C PHE A 65 -3.64 -12.61 4.65
N THR A 66 -4.48 -13.24 5.47
CA THR A 66 -5.65 -12.61 6.09
C THR A 66 -5.30 -11.71 7.26
N GLY A 67 -4.09 -11.80 7.81
CA GLY A 67 -3.66 -11.02 8.97
C GLY A 67 -3.73 -9.51 8.72
N GLU A 68 -3.30 -9.06 7.54
CA GLU A 68 -3.39 -7.64 7.15
C GLU A 68 -4.85 -7.16 7.09
N VAL A 69 -5.75 -7.97 6.52
CA VAL A 69 -7.20 -7.65 6.46
C VAL A 69 -7.78 -7.56 7.86
N PHE A 70 -7.45 -8.52 8.72
CA PHE A 70 -7.92 -8.53 10.10
C PHE A 70 -7.44 -7.29 10.87
N VAL A 71 -6.14 -7.01 10.83
CA VAL A 71 -5.55 -5.88 11.59
C VAL A 71 -6.09 -4.54 11.09
N THR A 72 -6.17 -4.32 9.78
CA THR A 72 -6.70 -3.05 9.25
C THR A 72 -8.18 -2.85 9.56
N ASN A 73 -8.98 -3.93 9.56
CA ASN A 73 -10.38 -3.87 10.00
C ASN A 73 -10.48 -3.54 11.50
N LEU A 74 -9.71 -4.25 12.33
CA LEU A 74 -9.69 -4.02 13.79
C LEU A 74 -9.31 -2.57 14.12
N LEU A 75 -8.28 -2.03 13.48
CA LEU A 75 -7.86 -0.64 13.68
C LEU A 75 -8.98 0.34 13.32
N ARG A 76 -9.71 0.11 12.22
CA ARG A 76 -10.86 0.96 11.86
C ARG A 76 -11.99 0.89 12.87
N GLU A 77 -12.34 -0.31 13.33
CA GLU A 77 -13.37 -0.49 14.39
C GLU A 77 -12.99 0.21 15.70
N LEU A 78 -11.69 0.29 16.00
CA LEU A 78 -11.15 1.05 17.13
C LEU A 78 -11.05 2.56 16.89
N GLY A 79 -11.48 3.06 15.70
CA GLY A 79 -11.48 4.48 15.36
C GLY A 79 -10.14 5.02 14.85
N TYR A 80 -9.15 4.16 14.58
CA TYR A 80 -7.89 4.56 13.97
C TYR A 80 -8.02 4.70 12.45
N ILE A 81 -7.19 5.56 11.87
CA ILE A 81 -7.06 5.68 10.42
C ILE A 81 -6.27 4.45 9.93
N ALA A 82 -6.91 3.60 9.17
CA ALA A 82 -6.28 2.43 8.58
C ALA A 82 -6.82 2.17 7.17
N PRO A 83 -5.98 1.69 6.23
CA PRO A 83 -6.38 1.46 4.85
C PRO A 83 -7.43 0.37 4.73
N ARG A 84 -8.32 0.51 3.76
CA ARG A 84 -9.25 -0.55 3.38
C ARG A 84 -8.48 -1.69 2.73
N SER A 85 -8.64 -2.89 3.25
CA SER A 85 -7.93 -4.08 2.77
C SER A 85 -8.90 -5.22 2.53
N TYR A 86 -8.77 -5.89 1.39
CA TYR A 86 -9.67 -6.97 0.97
C TYR A 86 -8.89 -8.10 0.29
N LEU A 87 -9.33 -9.33 0.47
CA LEU A 87 -8.91 -10.43 -0.41
C LEU A 87 -9.79 -10.44 -1.65
N VAL A 88 -9.17 -10.36 -2.81
CA VAL A 88 -9.84 -10.31 -4.11
C VAL A 88 -9.31 -11.40 -5.04
N ASP A 89 -10.18 -11.86 -5.93
CA ASP A 89 -9.79 -12.75 -7.02
C ASP A 89 -9.37 -11.90 -8.23
N VAL A 90 -8.18 -12.15 -8.74
CA VAL A 90 -7.58 -11.38 -9.83
C VAL A 90 -7.25 -12.30 -10.99
N ILE A 91 -7.55 -11.86 -12.22
CA ILE A 91 -7.12 -12.49 -13.46
C ILE A 91 -6.20 -11.48 -14.16
N LEU A 92 -4.95 -11.84 -14.39
CA LEU A 92 -3.98 -11.03 -15.11
C LEU A 92 -3.71 -11.64 -16.49
N ASN A 93 -3.90 -10.84 -17.55
CA ASN A 93 -3.64 -11.26 -18.94
C ASN A 93 -4.28 -12.62 -19.28
N ASP A 94 -5.55 -12.78 -18.95
CA ASP A 94 -6.35 -14.00 -19.19
C ASP A 94 -5.75 -15.30 -18.59
N GLN A 95 -4.86 -15.15 -17.62
CA GLN A 95 -4.29 -16.27 -16.89
C GLN A 95 -5.28 -16.84 -15.87
N LYS A 96 -4.85 -17.90 -15.17
CA LYS A 96 -5.65 -18.49 -14.10
C LYS A 96 -5.93 -17.46 -12.99
N LYS A 97 -7.16 -17.46 -12.48
CA LYS A 97 -7.59 -16.71 -11.31
C LYS A 97 -6.67 -16.97 -10.11
N ILE A 98 -6.21 -15.90 -9.48
CA ILE A 98 -5.34 -15.93 -8.29
C ILE A 98 -5.94 -15.04 -7.20
N LYS A 99 -5.74 -15.42 -5.94
CA LYS A 99 -6.08 -14.54 -4.81
C LYS A 99 -4.97 -13.53 -4.60
N MET A 100 -5.35 -12.27 -4.44
CA MET A 100 -4.45 -11.17 -4.09
C MET A 100 -5.05 -10.35 -2.95
N LEU A 101 -4.21 -9.66 -2.21
CA LEU A 101 -4.63 -8.68 -1.22
C LEU A 101 -4.70 -7.31 -1.89
N LEU A 102 -5.90 -6.75 -2.00
CA LEU A 102 -6.11 -5.36 -2.36
C LEU A 102 -5.96 -4.51 -1.09
N GLN A 103 -5.10 -3.50 -1.14
CA GLN A 103 -4.94 -2.53 -0.08
C GLN A 103 -4.96 -1.11 -0.66
N GLU A 104 -5.79 -0.26 -0.09
CA GLU A 104 -5.86 1.15 -0.41
C GLU A 104 -4.52 1.85 -0.16
N ASN A 105 -4.14 2.78 -1.03
CA ASN A 105 -2.98 3.63 -0.79
C ASN A 105 -3.31 4.70 0.26
N MET A 106 -2.28 5.15 0.95
CA MET A 106 -2.39 6.23 1.95
C MET A 106 -2.40 7.60 1.24
N GLU A 107 -3.53 7.92 0.64
CA GLU A 107 -3.78 9.16 -0.09
C GLU A 107 -4.99 9.91 0.53
N LYS A 108 -5.45 10.97 -0.12
CA LYS A 108 -6.57 11.78 0.39
C LYS A 108 -7.85 10.98 0.61
N GLU A 109 -8.14 10.01 -0.26
CA GLU A 109 -9.35 9.19 -0.20
C GLU A 109 -9.44 8.38 1.12
N LEU A 110 -8.30 7.98 1.67
CA LEU A 110 -8.23 7.36 2.98
C LEU A 110 -8.69 8.33 4.08
N LEU A 111 -8.26 9.58 4.03
CA LEU A 111 -8.67 10.60 5.00
C LEU A 111 -10.14 10.95 4.86
N GLU A 112 -10.63 11.11 3.63
CA GLU A 112 -12.04 11.37 3.32
C GLU A 112 -12.93 10.22 3.84
N PHE A 113 -12.54 8.98 3.61
CA PHE A 113 -13.25 7.80 4.13
C PHE A 113 -13.38 7.80 5.66
N HIS A 114 -12.36 8.31 6.36
CA HIS A 114 -12.34 8.46 7.81
C HIS A 114 -12.92 9.79 8.30
N ASN A 115 -13.58 10.59 7.45
CA ASN A 115 -14.11 11.92 7.77
C ASN A 115 -13.03 12.86 8.34
N ARG A 116 -11.81 12.77 7.82
CA ARG A 116 -10.70 13.62 8.19
C ARG A 116 -10.43 14.65 7.10
N ARG A 117 -9.94 15.83 7.52
CA ARG A 117 -9.48 16.84 6.57
C ARG A 117 -8.27 16.34 5.81
N GLU A 118 -8.17 16.76 4.55
CA GLU A 118 -6.98 16.53 3.75
C GLU A 118 -5.74 17.16 4.43
N GLY A 119 -4.67 16.39 4.49
CA GLY A 119 -3.43 16.77 5.14
C GLY A 119 -2.31 15.76 4.88
N PRO A 120 -1.08 16.06 5.35
CA PRO A 120 0.03 15.13 5.23
C PRO A 120 -0.22 13.87 6.09
N ILE A 121 0.01 12.71 5.48
CA ILE A 121 0.01 11.42 6.17
C ILE A 121 1.47 11.05 6.44
N LEU A 122 1.82 10.83 7.69
CA LEU A 122 3.16 10.48 8.11
C LEU A 122 3.28 8.96 8.28
N GLU A 123 4.39 8.41 7.81
CA GLU A 123 4.78 7.01 8.06
C GLU A 123 6.23 6.95 8.55
N GLY A 124 6.59 5.90 9.28
CA GLY A 124 7.98 5.65 9.67
C GLY A 124 8.84 5.41 8.43
N ASP A 125 10.04 6.01 8.38
CA ASP A 125 10.97 5.82 7.26
C ASP A 125 11.93 4.67 7.52
N GLU A 126 11.60 3.49 7.02
CA GLU A 126 12.41 2.27 7.17
C GLU A 126 13.70 2.27 6.34
N ARG A 127 13.85 3.15 5.35
CA ARG A 127 14.98 3.12 4.40
C ARG A 127 16.34 3.20 5.09
N PHE A 128 16.43 3.97 6.15
CA PHE A 128 17.66 4.13 6.92
C PHE A 128 17.92 2.96 7.86
N ILE A 129 16.86 2.34 8.40
CA ILE A 129 16.97 1.14 9.25
C ILE A 129 17.64 0.01 8.47
N TRP A 130 17.15 -0.30 7.29
CA TRP A 130 17.70 -1.37 6.47
C TRP A 130 19.12 -1.10 6.03
N LYS A 131 19.46 0.13 5.65
CA LYS A 131 20.82 0.52 5.29
C LYS A 131 21.78 0.32 6.47
N LYS A 132 21.37 0.71 7.67
CA LYS A 132 22.19 0.61 8.88
C LYS A 132 22.31 -0.83 9.38
N VAL A 133 21.21 -1.61 9.38
CA VAL A 133 21.22 -3.05 9.74
C VAL A 133 22.08 -3.87 8.79
N MET A 134 22.11 -3.53 7.50
CA MET A 134 23.02 -4.20 6.55
C MET A 134 24.50 -3.84 6.77
N MET A 135 24.79 -2.62 7.26
CA MET A 135 26.15 -2.17 7.55
C MET A 135 26.68 -2.64 8.92
N GLU A 136 25.79 -2.75 9.92
CA GLU A 136 26.14 -3.07 11.30
C GLU A 136 25.45 -4.36 11.76
N LYS A 137 26.03 -5.51 11.48
CA LYS A 137 25.49 -6.83 11.86
C LYS A 137 25.37 -7.09 13.38
N LYS A 138 25.62 -6.12 14.27
CA LYS A 138 25.84 -6.38 15.71
C LYS A 138 24.99 -5.60 16.73
N ASN A 139 24.21 -4.60 16.41
CA ASN A 139 23.53 -3.81 17.45
C ASN A 139 22.00 -3.76 17.34
N LYS A 140 21.32 -4.48 18.25
CA LYS A 140 19.85 -4.53 18.37
C LYS A 140 19.20 -3.24 18.93
N LEU A 141 19.97 -2.31 19.47
CA LEU A 141 19.49 -1.07 20.12
C LEU A 141 19.12 0.05 19.15
N LEU A 142 19.39 -0.12 17.85
CA LEU A 142 19.20 0.91 16.83
C LEU A 142 17.75 1.10 16.34
N TRP A 143 16.80 0.32 16.84
CA TRP A 143 15.41 0.43 16.44
C TRP A 143 14.73 1.69 17.00
N ALA A 144 15.07 2.11 18.20
CA ALA A 144 14.42 3.23 18.88
C ALA A 144 14.73 4.59 18.22
N ASP A 145 15.99 4.81 17.83
CA ASP A 145 16.42 6.09 17.27
C ASP A 145 15.90 6.35 15.85
N ASN A 146 15.51 5.29 15.11
CA ASN A 146 15.02 5.41 13.74
C ASN A 146 13.50 5.50 13.62
N ILE A 147 12.74 5.23 14.69
CA ILE A 147 11.29 5.45 14.76
C ILE A 147 10.95 6.94 14.68
N ILE A 148 11.90 7.81 15.05
CA ILE A 148 11.76 9.26 15.00
C ILE A 148 11.79 9.79 13.55
N LEU A 149 12.36 9.01 12.60
CA LEU A 149 12.40 9.42 11.21
C LEU A 149 11.06 9.10 10.56
N SER A 150 10.32 10.13 10.23
CA SER A 150 9.06 10.03 9.52
C SER A 150 9.14 10.71 8.17
N ARG A 151 8.37 10.20 7.23
CA ARG A 151 8.20 10.81 5.91
C ARG A 151 6.72 11.02 5.60
N VAL A 152 6.44 11.99 4.74
CA VAL A 152 5.10 12.18 4.20
C VAL A 152 4.89 11.16 3.08
N THR A 153 3.85 10.31 3.23
CA THR A 153 3.59 9.22 2.29
C THR A 153 2.65 9.61 1.16
N ASN A 154 1.67 10.50 1.40
CA ASN A 154 0.74 10.91 0.36
C ASN A 154 1.34 11.90 -0.64
N SER A 155 1.16 11.61 -1.91
CA SER A 155 1.84 12.28 -3.03
C SER A 155 1.55 13.78 -3.13
N GLN A 156 0.37 14.22 -2.71
CA GLN A 156 -0.04 15.63 -2.74
C GLN A 156 0.79 16.52 -1.82
N PHE A 157 1.27 15.96 -0.70
CA PHE A 157 2.08 16.67 0.30
C PHE A 157 3.57 16.33 0.21
N SER A 158 4.02 15.65 -0.83
CA SER A 158 5.41 15.19 -1.01
C SER A 158 6.38 16.29 -1.46
N MET A 159 6.37 17.44 -0.79
CA MET A 159 7.33 18.56 -0.96
C MET A 159 7.50 19.08 -2.40
N LYS A 160 6.52 18.90 -3.28
CA LYS A 160 6.59 19.33 -4.69
C LYS A 160 6.41 20.83 -4.88
N ASN A 161 5.79 21.52 -3.92
CA ASN A 161 5.61 22.96 -3.92
C ASN A 161 5.81 23.53 -2.53
N ASN A 162 5.92 24.86 -2.42
CA ASN A 162 6.18 25.52 -1.14
C ASN A 162 5.08 25.29 -0.10
N ALA A 163 3.82 25.26 -0.50
CA ALA A 163 2.71 25.05 0.42
C ALA A 163 2.73 23.63 1.01
N SER A 164 2.90 22.60 0.16
CA SER A 164 3.01 21.22 0.64
C SER A 164 4.26 20.98 1.48
N LYS A 165 5.38 21.63 1.13
CA LYS A 165 6.62 21.60 1.93
C LYS A 165 6.41 22.18 3.34
N MET A 166 5.77 23.34 3.46
CA MET A 166 5.48 23.97 4.76
C MET A 166 4.55 23.10 5.62
N SER A 167 3.48 22.55 5.03
CA SER A 167 2.56 21.67 5.73
C SER A 167 3.25 20.40 6.22
N SER A 168 4.11 19.82 5.41
CA SER A 168 4.88 18.60 5.76
C SER A 168 5.90 18.87 6.86
N LEU A 169 6.63 19.98 6.79
CA LEU A 169 7.59 20.38 7.85
C LEU A 169 6.87 20.63 9.17
N LYS A 170 5.72 21.32 9.14
CA LYS A 170 4.92 21.55 10.35
C LYS A 170 4.41 20.24 10.94
N ALA A 171 3.93 19.30 10.12
CA ALA A 171 3.45 18.01 10.59
C ALA A 171 4.58 17.19 11.25
N VAL A 172 5.77 17.18 10.65
CA VAL A 172 6.95 16.49 11.21
C VAL A 172 7.43 17.14 12.51
N SER A 173 7.32 18.46 12.64
CA SER A 173 7.73 19.17 13.88
C SER A 173 6.78 18.96 15.07
N LEU A 174 5.61 18.34 14.86
CA LEU A 174 4.64 18.01 15.90
C LEU A 174 4.83 16.56 16.46
N LEU A 175 5.74 15.79 15.91
CA LEU A 175 6.13 14.47 16.40
C LEU A 175 7.25 14.55 17.42
#